data_8bbf8c454d6f0819631b84905fb8bacb
#
_entry.id   8bbf8c454d6f0819631b84905fb8bacb
#
_cell.length_a   1.000
_cell.length_b   1.000
_cell.length_c   1.000
_cell.angle_alpha   90.00
_cell.angle_beta   90.00
_cell.angle_gamma   90.00
#
_symmetry.space_group_name_H-M   'P 1'
#
loop_
_entity.id
_entity.type
_entity.pdbx_description
1 polymer ?
#
loop_
_entity_poly.entity_id
_entity_poly.type
_entity_poly.pdbx_seq_one_letter_code
_entity_poly.pdbx_strand_id
1 'polypeptide(L)'
;TREQIAKTVLDVGFANLTFAAVRDRLGVGETTLYSYAPDRDELVRMGLEYAYSGIEVPSFEGPWREVLTAHALNTWHSLEKYPGAATEVARGIVPPIATYFFEELCVILIKQGFSAKKAVLTCDMLLDMVIDSRRSVEHSDAFIAETGAGREEIRHQMQRNSTDLQS
;
A
#
# COMPACT_ATOMS: atom_id res chain seq x y z
N THR A 1 -1.77 13.89 -20.14
CA THR A 1 -2.15 14.53 -18.85
C THR A 1 -1.63 13.72 -17.68
N ARG A 2 -1.52 14.34 -16.48
CA ARG A 2 -1.15 13.62 -15.25
C ARG A 2 -2.07 12.42 -14.97
N GLU A 3 -3.36 12.57 -15.19
CA GLU A 3 -4.34 11.50 -14.99
C GLU A 3 -4.10 10.31 -15.93
N GLN A 4 -3.79 10.56 -17.20
CA GLN A 4 -3.45 9.48 -18.14
C GLN A 4 -2.18 8.74 -17.73
N ILE A 5 -1.17 9.46 -17.25
CA ILE A 5 0.05 8.85 -16.73
C ILE A 5 -0.28 7.98 -15.51
N ALA A 6 -1.05 8.49 -14.54
CA ALA A 6 -1.45 7.75 -13.35
C ALA A 6 -2.22 6.46 -13.69
N LYS A 7 -3.18 6.52 -14.60
CA LYS A 7 -3.90 5.33 -15.12
C LYS A 7 -2.94 4.34 -15.75
N THR A 8 -2.00 4.81 -16.57
CA THR A 8 -1.01 3.95 -17.23
C THR A 8 -0.08 3.29 -16.21
N VAL A 9 0.29 3.99 -15.14
CA VAL A 9 1.05 3.39 -14.02
C VAL A 9 0.30 2.21 -13.42
N LEU A 10 -1.01 2.35 -13.18
CA LEU A 10 -1.84 1.26 -12.66
C LEU A 10 -1.98 0.10 -13.67
N ASP A 11 -2.10 0.40 -14.96
CA ASP A 11 -2.17 -0.61 -16.03
C ASP A 11 -0.87 -1.40 -16.19
N VAL A 12 0.29 -0.75 -16.03
CA VAL A 12 1.62 -1.40 -16.01
C VAL A 12 1.80 -2.21 -14.73
N GLY A 13 1.24 -1.73 -13.61
CA GLY A 13 1.36 -2.31 -12.28
C GLY A 13 2.68 -1.92 -11.58
N PHE A 14 2.62 -1.75 -10.26
CA PHE A 14 3.76 -1.28 -9.47
C PHE A 14 4.95 -2.24 -9.49
N ALA A 15 4.71 -3.55 -9.55
CA ALA A 15 5.76 -4.56 -9.58
C ALA A 15 6.65 -4.48 -10.83
N ASN A 16 6.09 -4.02 -11.96
CA ASN A 16 6.77 -3.94 -13.25
C ASN A 16 7.05 -2.49 -13.69
N LEU A 17 6.87 -1.54 -12.80
CA LEU A 17 6.92 -0.12 -13.13
C LEU A 17 8.33 0.34 -13.46
N THR A 18 8.49 0.76 -14.71
CA THR A 18 9.67 1.47 -15.21
C THR A 18 9.24 2.66 -16.06
N PHE A 19 10.13 3.66 -16.20
CA PHE A 19 9.90 4.78 -17.12
C PHE A 19 9.63 4.32 -18.55
N ALA A 20 10.41 3.34 -19.04
CA ALA A 20 10.27 2.78 -20.36
C ALA A 20 8.89 2.13 -20.55
N ALA A 21 8.44 1.34 -19.60
CA ALA A 21 7.13 0.68 -19.68
C ALA A 21 5.97 1.68 -19.76
N VAL A 22 6.02 2.76 -18.96
CA VAL A 22 5.00 3.82 -18.97
C VAL A 22 5.07 4.62 -20.27
N ARG A 23 6.26 5.02 -20.70
CA ARG A 23 6.49 5.74 -21.97
C ARG A 23 5.95 4.96 -23.16
N ASP A 24 6.31 3.71 -23.27
CA ASP A 24 5.95 2.85 -24.40
C ASP A 24 4.43 2.60 -24.44
N ARG A 25 3.83 2.41 -23.26
CA ARG A 25 2.37 2.25 -23.13
C ARG A 25 1.59 3.50 -23.50
N LEU A 26 2.12 4.69 -23.18
CA LEU A 26 1.53 5.98 -23.52
C LEU A 26 1.79 6.40 -24.97
N GLY A 27 2.80 5.85 -25.63
CA GLY A 27 3.22 6.27 -26.96
C GLY A 27 3.77 7.70 -27.00
N VAL A 28 4.42 8.16 -25.93
CA VAL A 28 4.98 9.53 -25.83
C VAL A 28 6.50 9.53 -25.86
N GLY A 29 7.08 10.68 -26.16
CA GLY A 29 8.53 10.86 -26.06
C GLY A 29 9.02 10.92 -24.61
N GLU A 30 10.28 10.55 -24.41
CA GLU A 30 10.93 10.52 -23.09
C GLU A 30 10.87 11.90 -22.40
N THR A 31 11.23 12.97 -23.13
CA THR A 31 11.17 14.36 -22.64
C THR A 31 9.77 14.74 -22.15
N THR A 32 8.74 14.25 -22.83
CA THR A 32 7.36 14.53 -22.45
C THR A 32 7.03 13.88 -21.11
N LEU A 33 7.42 12.63 -20.88
CA LEU A 33 7.17 11.95 -19.62
C LEU A 33 7.95 12.59 -18.48
N TYR A 34 9.23 12.94 -18.70
CA TYR A 34 10.05 13.64 -17.70
C TYR A 34 9.52 15.02 -17.31
N SER A 35 8.78 15.70 -18.18
CA SER A 35 8.14 16.97 -17.83
C SER A 35 7.02 16.84 -16.79
N TYR A 36 6.45 15.65 -16.64
CA TYR A 36 5.40 15.33 -15.65
C TYR A 36 5.94 14.63 -14.41
N ALA A 37 6.92 13.77 -14.57
CA ALA A 37 7.50 12.97 -13.50
C ALA A 37 9.02 12.95 -13.67
N PRO A 38 9.78 13.60 -12.77
CA PRO A 38 11.24 13.70 -12.87
C PRO A 38 11.93 12.36 -12.59
N ASP A 39 11.27 11.46 -11.87
CA ASP A 39 11.79 10.16 -11.49
C ASP A 39 10.69 9.11 -11.35
N ARG A 40 11.09 7.86 -11.10
CA ARG A 40 10.18 6.73 -10.91
C ARG A 40 9.26 6.90 -9.69
N ASP A 41 9.79 7.51 -8.64
CA ASP A 41 9.04 7.69 -7.39
C ASP A 41 7.86 8.66 -7.58
N GLU A 42 8.01 9.67 -8.46
CA GLU A 42 6.89 10.52 -8.85
C GLU A 42 5.83 9.75 -9.68
N LEU A 43 6.24 8.85 -10.56
CA LEU A 43 5.29 7.97 -11.26
C LEU A 43 4.52 7.10 -10.28
N VAL A 44 5.22 6.50 -9.31
CA VAL A 44 4.59 5.72 -8.24
C VAL A 44 3.60 6.57 -7.45
N ARG A 45 4.02 7.78 -7.03
CA ARG A 45 3.16 8.71 -6.27
C ARG A 45 1.90 9.08 -7.04
N MET A 46 2.02 9.37 -8.34
CA MET A 46 0.87 9.64 -9.22
C MET A 46 -0.09 8.46 -9.31
N GLY A 47 0.44 7.24 -9.47
CA GLY A 47 -0.35 6.02 -9.50
C GLY A 47 -1.07 5.75 -8.18
N LEU A 48 -0.38 5.88 -7.06
CA LEU A 48 -0.96 5.72 -5.73
C LEU A 48 -2.04 6.77 -5.44
N GLU A 49 -1.78 8.05 -5.76
CA GLU A 49 -2.77 9.14 -5.60
C GLU A 49 -4.05 8.83 -6.38
N TYR A 50 -3.91 8.37 -7.62
CA TYR A 50 -5.05 8.02 -8.45
C TYR A 50 -5.80 6.79 -7.91
N ALA A 51 -5.07 5.77 -7.46
CA ALA A 51 -5.66 4.58 -6.85
C ALA A 51 -6.45 4.94 -5.58
N TYR A 52 -5.87 5.77 -4.70
CA TYR A 52 -6.53 6.23 -3.48
C TYR A 52 -7.73 7.15 -3.74
N SER A 53 -7.72 7.96 -4.80
CA SER A 53 -8.85 8.84 -5.15
C SER A 53 -10.12 8.09 -5.53
N GLY A 54 -10.01 6.83 -5.93
CA GLY A 54 -11.13 5.95 -6.26
C GLY A 54 -11.62 5.06 -5.11
N ILE A 55 -11.07 5.22 -3.91
CA ILE A 55 -11.43 4.42 -2.74
C ILE A 55 -12.60 5.06 -2.00
N GLU A 56 -13.60 4.26 -1.66
CA GLU A 56 -14.62 4.65 -0.70
C GLU A 56 -14.01 4.68 0.70
N VAL A 57 -13.97 5.87 1.31
CA VAL A 57 -13.32 6.08 2.60
C VAL A 57 -14.31 5.78 3.73
N PRO A 58 -13.95 4.93 4.71
CA PRO A 58 -14.79 4.70 5.87
C PRO A 58 -15.02 5.98 6.68
N SER A 59 -16.12 6.00 7.44
CA SER A 59 -16.43 7.13 8.32
C SER A 59 -15.31 7.35 9.35
N PHE A 60 -15.05 8.60 9.65
CA PHE A 60 -14.20 9.02 10.76
C PHE A 60 -15.00 9.25 12.05
N GLU A 61 -16.28 8.90 12.10
CA GLU A 61 -17.14 9.04 13.25
C GLU A 61 -17.34 7.71 13.98
N GLY A 62 -17.50 7.77 15.30
CA GLY A 62 -17.76 6.60 16.14
C GLY A 62 -16.63 6.25 17.12
N PRO A 63 -16.74 5.14 17.83
CA PRO A 63 -15.72 4.66 18.75
C PRO A 63 -14.38 4.42 18.02
N TRP A 64 -13.29 4.88 18.60
CA TRP A 64 -11.98 4.85 17.93
C TRP A 64 -11.54 3.45 17.45
N ARG A 65 -11.91 2.39 18.19
CA ARG A 65 -11.58 1.02 17.77
C ARG A 65 -12.27 0.63 16.48
N GLU A 66 -13.54 0.99 16.33
CA GLU A 66 -14.33 0.70 15.13
C GLU A 66 -13.80 1.50 13.95
N VAL A 67 -13.49 2.78 14.16
CA VAL A 67 -12.90 3.65 13.13
C VAL A 67 -11.56 3.08 12.66
N LEU A 68 -10.63 2.79 13.57
CA LEU A 68 -9.33 2.23 13.21
C LEU A 68 -9.45 0.88 12.51
N THR A 69 -10.35 0.00 12.97
CA THR A 69 -10.58 -1.30 12.35
C THR A 69 -11.10 -1.13 10.91
N ALA A 70 -12.10 -0.26 10.71
CA ALA A 70 -12.65 -0.01 9.38
C ALA A 70 -11.59 0.55 8.41
N HIS A 71 -10.78 1.49 8.85
CA HIS A 71 -9.72 2.07 8.04
C HIS A 71 -8.58 1.08 7.76
N ALA A 72 -8.20 0.25 8.72
CA ALA A 72 -7.20 -0.81 8.53
C ALA A 72 -7.65 -1.83 7.47
N LEU A 73 -8.88 -2.33 7.58
CA LEU A 73 -9.46 -3.26 6.62
C LEU A 73 -9.63 -2.62 5.24
N ASN A 74 -10.05 -1.36 5.19
CA ASN A 74 -10.17 -0.63 3.93
C ASN A 74 -8.81 -0.47 3.24
N THR A 75 -7.77 -0.13 3.97
CA THR A 75 -6.39 -0.05 3.45
C THR A 75 -5.92 -1.42 2.95
N TRP A 76 -6.14 -2.48 3.71
CA TRP A 76 -5.82 -3.85 3.31
C TRP A 76 -6.46 -4.23 1.97
N HIS A 77 -7.77 -4.05 1.82
CA HIS A 77 -8.50 -4.40 0.59
C HIS A 77 -8.18 -3.48 -0.58
N SER A 78 -7.84 -2.23 -0.29
CA SER A 78 -7.45 -1.27 -1.33
C SER A 78 -6.10 -1.62 -1.94
N LEU A 79 -5.12 -1.98 -1.11
CA LEU A 79 -3.80 -2.43 -1.56
C LEU A 79 -3.86 -3.77 -2.32
N GLU A 80 -4.82 -4.64 -1.99
CA GLU A 80 -5.02 -5.90 -2.69
C GLU A 80 -5.30 -5.73 -4.19
N LYS A 81 -5.96 -4.64 -4.56
CA LYS A 81 -6.31 -4.33 -5.96
C LYS A 81 -5.08 -3.95 -6.81
N TYR A 82 -3.99 -3.57 -6.16
CA TYR A 82 -2.80 -3.03 -6.83
C TYR A 82 -1.53 -3.72 -6.32
N PRO A 83 -1.23 -4.95 -6.82
CA PRO A 83 -0.04 -5.70 -6.42
C PRO A 83 1.24 -4.86 -6.56
N GLY A 84 2.09 -4.88 -5.53
CA GLY A 84 3.29 -4.08 -5.44
C GLY A 84 3.10 -2.69 -4.79
N ALA A 85 1.86 -2.18 -4.66
CA ALA A 85 1.59 -0.90 -4.03
C ALA A 85 2.04 -0.87 -2.56
N ALA A 86 1.78 -1.93 -1.80
CA ALA A 86 2.24 -2.04 -0.41
C ALA A 86 3.76 -1.95 -0.29
N THR A 87 4.51 -2.51 -1.25
CA THR A 87 5.97 -2.41 -1.29
C THR A 87 6.43 -0.96 -1.52
N GLU A 88 5.78 -0.24 -2.40
CA GLU A 88 6.12 1.16 -2.68
C GLU A 88 5.80 2.08 -1.48
N VAL A 89 4.66 1.86 -0.83
CA VAL A 89 4.31 2.60 0.40
C VAL A 89 5.33 2.30 1.52
N ALA A 90 5.74 1.05 1.71
CA ALA A 90 6.75 0.68 2.69
C ALA A 90 8.15 1.27 2.38
N ARG A 91 8.43 1.63 1.13
CA ARG A 91 9.63 2.39 0.74
C ARG A 91 9.54 3.88 1.09
N GLY A 92 8.45 4.33 1.65
CA GLY A 92 8.21 5.72 2.05
C GLY A 92 7.56 6.58 0.95
N ILE A 93 7.05 5.98 -0.13
CA ILE A 93 6.32 6.73 -1.15
C ILE A 93 4.86 6.82 -0.73
N VAL A 94 4.53 7.90 -0.03
CA VAL A 94 3.19 8.12 0.53
C VAL A 94 2.51 9.25 -0.25
N PRO A 95 1.34 9.02 -0.86
CA PRO A 95 0.61 10.08 -1.55
C PRO A 95 -0.04 11.06 -0.54
N PRO A 96 -0.24 12.35 -0.90
CA PRO A 96 -0.83 13.36 -0.02
C PRO A 96 -2.17 12.95 0.58
N ILE A 97 -3.02 12.26 -0.17
CA ILE A 97 -4.32 11.79 0.30
C ILE A 97 -4.19 10.76 1.46
N ALA A 98 -3.19 9.91 1.43
CA ALA A 98 -2.94 8.95 2.52
C ALA A 98 -2.45 9.67 3.78
N THR A 99 -1.64 10.72 3.64
CA THR A 99 -1.22 11.58 4.75
C THR A 99 -2.44 12.26 5.39
N TYR A 100 -3.36 12.77 4.60
CA TYR A 100 -4.60 13.35 5.10
C TYR A 100 -5.42 12.34 5.93
N PHE A 101 -5.59 11.10 5.46
CA PHE A 101 -6.30 10.06 6.21
C PHE A 101 -5.61 9.73 7.53
N PHE A 102 -4.29 9.67 7.53
CA PHE A 102 -3.50 9.46 8.75
C PHE A 102 -3.74 10.58 9.77
N GLU A 103 -3.72 11.83 9.34
CA GLU A 103 -3.97 12.99 10.20
C GLU A 103 -5.39 12.96 10.80
N GLU A 104 -6.42 12.64 10.01
CA GLU A 104 -7.80 12.53 10.49
C GLU A 104 -7.93 11.41 11.55
N LEU A 105 -7.29 10.26 11.36
CA LEU A 105 -7.27 9.19 12.36
C LEU A 105 -6.60 9.66 13.68
N CYS A 106 -5.49 10.38 13.59
CA CYS A 106 -4.83 10.94 14.76
C CYS A 106 -5.75 11.94 15.48
N VAL A 107 -6.44 12.80 14.75
CA VAL A 107 -7.40 13.79 15.33
C VAL A 107 -8.52 13.09 16.09
N ILE A 108 -9.07 12.00 15.56
CA ILE A 108 -10.12 11.23 16.23
C ILE A 108 -9.62 10.62 17.55
N LEU A 109 -8.43 10.01 17.52
CA LEU A 109 -7.85 9.45 18.73
C LEU A 109 -7.63 10.52 19.81
N ILE A 110 -7.14 11.69 19.41
CA ILE A 110 -6.93 12.81 20.34
C ILE A 110 -8.27 13.27 20.94
N LYS A 111 -9.32 13.42 20.13
CA LYS A 111 -10.67 13.77 20.59
C LYS A 111 -11.22 12.74 21.59
N GLN A 112 -10.79 11.50 21.52
CA GLN A 112 -11.22 10.43 22.41
C GLN A 112 -10.24 10.16 23.57
N GLY A 113 -9.34 11.12 23.87
CA GLY A 113 -8.51 11.12 25.07
C GLY A 113 -7.10 10.58 24.93
N PHE A 114 -6.65 10.28 23.71
CA PHE A 114 -5.23 9.94 23.49
C PHE A 114 -4.37 11.20 23.52
N SER A 115 -3.16 11.09 24.07
CA SER A 115 -2.17 12.16 23.83
C SER A 115 -1.75 12.15 22.36
N ALA A 116 -1.31 13.29 21.82
CA ALA A 116 -0.87 13.39 20.43
C ALA A 116 0.21 12.34 20.08
N LYS A 117 1.18 12.13 20.98
CA LYS A 117 2.23 11.12 20.81
C LYS A 117 1.65 9.70 20.71
N LYS A 118 0.68 9.35 21.56
CA LYS A 118 0.04 8.02 21.53
C LYS A 118 -0.83 7.86 20.29
N ALA A 119 -1.53 8.90 19.86
CA ALA A 119 -2.34 8.87 18.65
C ALA A 119 -1.49 8.57 17.42
N VAL A 120 -0.42 9.33 17.20
CA VAL A 120 0.52 9.13 16.09
C VAL A 120 1.11 7.72 16.13
N LEU A 121 1.63 7.27 17.26
CA LEU A 121 2.23 5.95 17.40
C LEU A 121 1.21 4.83 17.12
N THR A 122 -0.03 4.96 17.59
CA THR A 122 -1.09 3.96 17.37
C THR A 122 -1.43 3.85 15.88
N CYS A 123 -1.61 4.98 15.19
CA CYS A 123 -1.91 4.98 13.75
C CYS A 123 -0.74 4.45 12.93
N ASP A 124 0.49 4.85 13.26
CA ASP A 124 1.72 4.44 12.59
C ASP A 124 1.89 2.91 12.67
N MET A 125 1.88 2.35 13.88
CA MET A 125 2.00 0.91 14.08
C MET A 125 0.88 0.12 13.40
N LEU A 126 -0.36 0.62 13.40
CA LEU A 126 -1.48 -0.05 12.75
C LEU A 126 -1.30 -0.10 11.24
N LEU A 127 -0.93 1.02 10.62
CA LEU A 127 -0.75 1.08 9.17
C LEU A 127 0.49 0.30 8.73
N ASP A 128 1.60 0.36 9.47
CA ASP A 128 2.78 -0.47 9.21
C ASP A 128 2.42 -1.95 9.25
N MET A 129 1.67 -2.38 10.25
CA MET A 129 1.20 -3.78 10.35
C MET A 129 0.36 -4.19 9.13
N VAL A 130 -0.55 -3.34 8.68
CA VAL A 130 -1.40 -3.59 7.51
C VAL A 130 -0.55 -3.71 6.24
N ILE A 131 0.36 -2.76 6.03
CA ILE A 131 1.24 -2.70 4.86
C ILE A 131 2.17 -3.91 4.82
N ASP A 132 2.84 -4.23 5.92
CA ASP A 132 3.76 -5.36 5.99
C ASP A 132 3.05 -6.70 5.85
N SER A 133 1.88 -6.86 6.46
CA SER A 133 1.04 -8.05 6.28
C SER A 133 0.63 -8.22 4.82
N ARG A 134 0.26 -7.15 4.13
CA ARG A 134 -0.11 -7.20 2.70
C ARG A 134 1.09 -7.60 1.84
N ARG A 135 2.26 -7.01 2.06
CA ARG A 135 3.52 -7.39 1.39
C ARG A 135 3.85 -8.86 1.59
N SER A 136 3.67 -9.37 2.81
CA SER A 136 3.93 -10.78 3.12
C SER A 136 3.01 -11.72 2.34
N VAL A 137 1.73 -11.37 2.20
CA VAL A 137 0.79 -12.15 1.39
C VAL A 137 1.18 -12.11 -0.09
N GLU A 138 1.48 -10.95 -0.64
CA GLU A 138 1.91 -10.80 -2.04
C GLU A 138 3.19 -11.61 -2.33
N HIS A 139 4.15 -11.58 -1.41
CA HIS A 139 5.38 -12.37 -1.54
C HIS A 139 5.10 -13.88 -1.49
N SER A 140 4.23 -14.32 -0.61
CA SER A 140 3.83 -15.73 -0.51
C SER A 140 3.10 -16.21 -1.75
N ASP A 141 2.19 -15.41 -2.29
CA ASP A 141 1.44 -15.72 -3.51
C ASP A 141 2.37 -15.79 -4.74
N ALA A 142 3.35 -14.89 -4.84
CA ALA A 142 4.37 -14.92 -5.90
C ALA A 142 5.24 -16.18 -5.79
N PHE A 143 5.69 -16.54 -4.59
CA PHE A 143 6.47 -17.76 -4.35
C PHE A 143 5.69 -19.02 -4.71
N ILE A 144 4.41 -19.09 -4.37
CA ILE A 144 3.52 -20.21 -4.74
C ILE A 144 3.38 -20.29 -6.26
N ALA A 145 3.21 -19.16 -6.95
CA ALA A 145 3.09 -19.12 -8.40
C ALA A 145 4.37 -19.59 -9.11
N GLU A 146 5.54 -19.26 -8.58
CA GLU A 146 6.83 -19.65 -9.14
C GLU A 146 7.19 -21.13 -8.89
N THR A 147 6.89 -21.64 -7.71
CA THR A 147 7.34 -22.95 -7.27
C THR A 147 6.29 -24.05 -7.41
N GLY A 148 5.01 -23.69 -7.62
CA GLY A 148 3.89 -24.64 -7.59
C GLY A 148 3.64 -25.24 -6.20
N ALA A 149 4.31 -24.71 -5.15
CA ALA A 149 4.13 -25.18 -3.77
C ALA A 149 2.72 -24.85 -3.27
N GLY A 150 2.02 -25.85 -2.73
CA GLY A 150 0.70 -25.63 -2.16
C GLY A 150 0.76 -24.81 -0.85
N ARG A 151 -0.28 -24.03 -0.56
CA ARG A 151 -0.37 -23.26 0.70
C ARG A 151 -0.21 -24.13 1.96
N GLU A 152 -0.61 -25.39 1.90
CA GLU A 152 -0.42 -26.35 3.00
C GLU A 152 1.05 -26.69 3.23
N GLU A 153 1.84 -26.81 2.21
CA GLU A 153 3.26 -27.15 2.30
C GLU A 153 4.06 -26.01 2.95
N ILE A 154 3.75 -24.76 2.60
CA ILE A 154 4.32 -23.57 3.24
C ILE A 154 3.91 -23.50 4.72
N ARG A 155 2.66 -23.78 5.06
CA ARG A 155 2.18 -23.83 6.43
C ARG A 155 2.90 -24.89 7.25
N HIS A 156 3.10 -26.08 6.71
CA HIS A 156 3.86 -27.15 7.34
C HIS A 156 5.33 -26.79 7.53
N GLN A 157 5.93 -26.08 6.59
CA GLN A 157 7.31 -25.63 6.70
C GLN A 157 7.48 -24.55 7.78
N MET A 158 6.54 -23.61 7.87
CA MET A 158 6.51 -22.61 8.95
C MET A 158 6.32 -23.24 10.32
N GLN A 159 5.45 -24.27 10.44
CA GLN A 159 5.23 -25.00 11.69
C GLN A 159 6.49 -25.79 12.11
N ARG A 160 7.19 -26.44 11.20
CA ARG A 160 8.45 -27.13 11.49
C ARG A 160 9.52 -26.17 12.00
N ASN A 161 9.72 -25.05 11.32
CA ASN A 161 10.68 -24.02 11.73
C ASN A 161 10.35 -23.42 13.11
N SER A 162 9.07 -23.29 13.44
CA SER A 162 8.63 -22.81 14.76
C SER A 162 8.90 -23.82 15.89
N THR A 163 8.87 -25.12 15.60
CA THR A 163 9.14 -26.18 16.58
C THR A 163 10.65 -26.28 16.85
N ASP A 164 11.49 -26.08 15.84
CA ASP A 164 12.95 -26.10 15.96
C ASP A 164 13.50 -24.90 16.75
N LEU A 165 12.76 -23.79 16.83
CA LEU A 165 13.14 -22.63 17.64
C LEU A 165 12.78 -22.76 19.13
N GLN A 166 12.02 -23.81 19.51
CA GLN A 166 11.61 -24.09 20.91
C GLN A 166 12.40 -25.24 21.54
N SER A 167 13.28 -25.88 20.79
CA SER A 167 14.18 -26.94 21.24
C SER A 167 15.60 -26.40 21.47
#